data_78f9ebb93008dd59ef24ed7e08793776
#
_entry.id   78f9ebb93008dd59ef24ed7e08793776
#
_cell.length_a   1.000
_cell.length_b   1.000
_cell.length_c   1.000
_cell.angle_alpha   90.00
_cell.angle_beta   90.00
_cell.angle_gamma   90.00
#
_symmetry.space_group_name_H-M   'P 1'
#
loop_
_entity.id
_entity.type
_entity.pdbx_description
1 polymer ?
#
loop_
_entity_poly.entity_id
_entity_poly.type
_entity_poly.pdbx_seq_one_letter_code
_entity_poly.pdbx_strand_id
1 'polypeptide(L)'
;KIILLGTYDEKLLLEKVASFCSSENITIIIKLNIAEISKLLKVSELFIGNDSGLLHLASLSGSPVVGIFGPGHKATTGPFIDGKKQEIVTRNYSCSPCKQRFFEECEASLYSKPECLESISVKEVSEAVDKIVKRLGLFKK
;
A
#
# COMPACT_ATOMS: atom_id res chain seq x y z
N LYS A 1 1.99 0.11 -17.20
CA LYS A 1 2.93 1.12 -16.69
C LYS A 1 2.83 1.20 -15.18
N ILE A 2 3.97 1.24 -14.48
CA ILE A 2 4.05 1.34 -13.01
C ILE A 2 4.51 2.75 -12.65
N ILE A 3 3.84 3.35 -11.67
CA ILE A 3 4.23 4.66 -11.13
C ILE A 3 4.59 4.45 -9.66
N LEU A 4 5.80 4.85 -9.29
CA LEU A 4 6.26 4.91 -7.91
C LEU A 4 6.08 6.34 -7.41
N LEU A 5 5.22 6.51 -6.40
CA LEU A 5 4.95 7.80 -5.76
C LEU A 5 5.67 7.90 -4.43
N GLY A 6 6.28 9.03 -4.16
CA GLY A 6 6.85 9.35 -2.86
C GLY A 6 7.22 10.81 -2.71
N THR A 7 7.83 11.12 -1.59
CA THR A 7 8.37 12.44 -1.28
C THR A 7 9.81 12.57 -1.78
N TYR A 8 10.34 13.78 -1.69
CA TYR A 8 11.74 14.03 -2.06
C TYR A 8 12.73 13.22 -1.20
N ASP A 9 12.42 13.07 0.09
CA ASP A 9 13.26 12.32 1.03
C ASP A 9 13.26 10.81 0.74
N GLU A 10 12.24 10.31 0.06
CA GLU A 10 12.11 8.90 -0.33
C GLU A 10 12.73 8.58 -1.69
N LYS A 11 13.29 9.57 -2.39
CA LYS A 11 13.79 9.42 -3.76
C LYS A 11 14.76 8.24 -3.91
N LEU A 12 15.75 8.14 -3.04
CA LEU A 12 16.74 7.05 -3.08
C LEU A 12 16.12 5.67 -2.87
N LEU A 13 15.10 5.58 -2.01
CA LEU A 13 14.34 4.35 -1.81
C LEU A 13 13.56 3.97 -3.07
N LEU A 14 12.91 4.93 -3.71
CA LEU A 14 12.15 4.69 -4.95
C LEU A 14 13.06 4.26 -6.09
N GLU A 15 14.24 4.87 -6.23
CA GLU A 15 15.27 4.49 -7.21
C GLU A 15 15.76 3.06 -6.95
N LYS A 16 15.99 2.69 -5.68
CA LYS A 16 16.35 1.33 -5.30
C LYS A 16 15.24 0.34 -5.64
N VAL A 17 13.97 0.67 -5.36
CA VAL A 17 12.83 -0.18 -5.73
C VAL A 17 12.75 -0.34 -7.25
N ALA A 18 12.90 0.75 -8.01
CA ALA A 18 12.89 0.71 -9.47
C ALA A 18 14.00 -0.19 -10.03
N SER A 19 15.17 -0.22 -9.40
CA SER A 19 16.32 -1.03 -9.85
C SER A 19 16.10 -2.55 -9.77
N PHE A 20 15.15 -3.01 -8.98
CA PHE A 20 14.77 -4.43 -8.94
C PHE A 20 13.94 -4.87 -10.16
N CYS A 21 13.45 -3.93 -10.94
CA CYS A 21 12.65 -4.20 -12.12
C CYS A 21 13.43 -3.82 -13.37
N SER A 22 13.61 -4.74 -14.29
CA SER A 22 14.23 -4.51 -15.60
C SER A 22 13.31 -3.80 -16.60
N SER A 23 12.26 -3.14 -16.13
CA SER A 23 11.19 -2.63 -16.98
C SER A 23 11.35 -1.13 -17.27
N GLU A 24 11.38 -0.78 -18.55
CA GLU A 24 11.25 0.60 -19.05
C GLU A 24 9.87 1.23 -18.70
N ASN A 25 8.97 0.45 -18.12
CA ASN A 25 7.61 0.84 -17.78
C ASN A 25 7.45 1.46 -16.39
N ILE A 26 8.56 1.76 -15.68
CA ILE A 26 8.52 2.39 -14.36
C ILE A 26 8.78 3.90 -14.50
N THR A 27 7.96 4.68 -13.81
CA THR A 27 8.14 6.13 -13.68
C THR A 27 8.12 6.50 -12.20
N ILE A 28 9.14 7.22 -11.74
CA ILE A 28 9.21 7.75 -10.38
C ILE A 28 8.67 9.18 -10.39
N ILE A 29 7.74 9.48 -9.49
CA ILE A 29 7.17 10.82 -9.32
C ILE A 29 7.28 11.20 -7.84
N ILE A 30 7.98 12.30 -7.56
CA ILE A 30 8.31 12.74 -6.18
C ILE A 30 7.76 14.13 -5.82
N LYS A 31 7.06 14.77 -6.72
CA LYS A 31 6.61 16.16 -6.50
C LYS A 31 5.27 16.42 -7.17
N LEU A 32 4.21 15.90 -6.56
CA LEU A 32 2.84 16.21 -6.92
C LEU A 32 2.10 16.80 -5.72
N ASN A 33 1.24 17.75 -5.98
CA ASN A 33 0.28 18.20 -4.97
C ASN A 33 -0.91 17.22 -4.88
N ILE A 34 -1.73 17.35 -3.85
CA ILE A 34 -2.86 16.45 -3.56
C ILE A 34 -3.84 16.37 -4.74
N ALA A 35 -4.11 17.49 -5.41
CA ALA A 35 -5.04 17.52 -6.54
C ALA A 35 -4.50 16.75 -7.75
N GLU A 36 -3.20 16.85 -8.01
CA GLU A 36 -2.51 16.09 -9.07
C GLU A 36 -2.48 14.60 -8.76
N ILE A 37 -2.17 14.24 -7.50
CA ILE A 37 -2.20 12.86 -7.03
C ILE A 37 -3.62 12.28 -7.19
N SER A 38 -4.65 13.02 -6.78
CA SER A 38 -6.04 12.56 -6.92
C SER A 38 -6.43 12.31 -8.38
N LYS A 39 -6.01 13.18 -9.31
CA LYS A 39 -6.23 12.97 -10.75
C LYS A 39 -5.52 11.71 -11.27
N LEU A 40 -4.28 11.49 -10.84
CA LEU A 40 -3.51 10.31 -11.20
C LEU A 40 -4.17 9.03 -10.66
N LEU A 41 -4.57 9.03 -9.39
CA LEU A 41 -5.25 7.90 -8.75
C LEU A 41 -6.58 7.58 -9.42
N LYS A 42 -7.33 8.59 -9.83
CA LYS A 42 -8.62 8.39 -10.53
C LYS A 42 -8.49 7.59 -11.84
N VAL A 43 -7.35 7.67 -12.52
CA VAL A 43 -7.10 6.93 -13.76
C VAL A 43 -6.24 5.69 -13.55
N SER A 44 -5.83 5.41 -12.31
CA SER A 44 -5.04 4.23 -11.97
C SER A 44 -5.94 3.00 -11.88
N GLU A 45 -5.53 1.91 -12.50
CA GLU A 45 -6.26 0.64 -12.47
C GLU A 45 -6.15 -0.05 -11.10
N LEU A 46 -5.07 0.20 -10.37
CA LEU A 46 -4.81 -0.35 -9.03
C LEU A 46 -3.83 0.55 -8.29
N PHE A 47 -4.09 0.76 -7.00
CA PHE A 47 -3.14 1.37 -6.07
C PHE A 47 -2.69 0.33 -5.04
N ILE A 48 -1.39 0.28 -4.76
CA ILE A 48 -0.80 -0.57 -3.72
C ILE A 48 -0.02 0.34 -2.78
N GLY A 49 -0.28 0.25 -1.49
CA GLY A 49 0.42 1.06 -0.51
C GLY A 49 0.13 0.70 0.94
N ASN A 50 0.88 1.30 1.84
CA ASN A 50 0.67 1.13 3.27
C ASN A 50 -0.59 1.87 3.74
N ASP A 51 -1.04 1.58 4.97
CA ASP A 51 -2.05 2.36 5.70
C ASP A 51 -1.57 3.81 5.86
N SER A 52 -2.00 4.67 4.96
CA SER A 52 -1.53 6.05 4.83
C SER A 52 -2.58 6.94 4.16
N GLY A 53 -2.36 8.25 4.21
CA GLY A 53 -3.23 9.21 3.52
C GLY A 53 -3.40 8.94 2.02
N LEU A 54 -2.36 8.41 1.35
CA LEU A 54 -2.45 8.07 -0.08
C LEU A 54 -3.39 6.89 -0.35
N LEU A 55 -3.43 5.89 0.52
CA LEU A 55 -4.37 4.76 0.41
C LEU A 55 -5.82 5.25 0.50
N HIS A 56 -6.09 6.14 1.45
CA HIS A 56 -7.42 6.74 1.60
C HIS A 56 -7.78 7.62 0.41
N LEU A 57 -6.85 8.43 -0.07
CA LEU A 57 -7.07 9.25 -1.26
C LEU A 57 -7.34 8.40 -2.50
N ALA A 58 -6.63 7.27 -2.67
CA ALA A 58 -6.86 6.33 -3.77
C ALA A 58 -8.27 5.76 -3.70
N SER A 59 -8.69 5.29 -2.53
CA SER A 59 -10.03 4.75 -2.33
C SER A 59 -11.13 5.78 -2.60
N LEU A 60 -10.97 7.01 -2.11
CA LEU A 60 -11.90 8.11 -2.36
C LEU A 60 -11.93 8.54 -3.83
N SER A 61 -10.82 8.39 -4.54
CA SER A 61 -10.75 8.64 -5.98
C SER A 61 -11.39 7.53 -6.82
N GLY A 62 -11.82 6.42 -6.20
CA GLY A 62 -12.46 5.29 -6.85
C GLY A 62 -11.51 4.23 -7.41
N SER A 63 -10.20 4.40 -7.21
CA SER A 63 -9.18 3.42 -7.61
C SER A 63 -9.30 2.16 -6.75
N PRO A 64 -9.26 0.96 -7.34
CA PRO A 64 -9.09 -0.27 -6.57
C PRO A 64 -7.80 -0.22 -5.75
N VAL A 65 -7.80 -0.80 -4.54
CA VAL A 65 -6.67 -0.68 -3.62
C VAL A 65 -6.24 -2.01 -3.03
N VAL A 66 -4.94 -2.18 -2.87
CA VAL A 66 -4.33 -3.18 -1.98
C VAL A 66 -3.62 -2.42 -0.86
N GLY A 67 -4.14 -2.54 0.37
CA GLY A 67 -3.61 -1.87 1.55
C GLY A 67 -2.78 -2.82 2.40
N ILE A 68 -1.60 -2.36 2.84
CA ILE A 68 -0.72 -3.08 3.76
C ILE A 68 -0.85 -2.42 5.12
N PHE A 69 -1.43 -3.15 6.08
CA PHE A 69 -1.74 -2.64 7.41
C PHE A 69 -0.83 -3.28 8.46
N GLY A 70 -0.14 -2.45 9.19
CA GLY A 70 0.63 -2.84 10.36
C GLY A 70 -0.13 -2.58 11.66
N PRO A 71 0.15 -1.45 12.34
CA PRO A 71 -0.44 -1.13 13.64
C PRO A 71 -1.91 -0.70 13.56
N GLY A 72 -2.39 -0.28 12.39
CA GLY A 72 -3.76 0.13 12.16
C GLY A 72 -4.76 -1.02 12.21
N HIS A 73 -6.03 -0.69 12.24
CA HIS A 73 -7.12 -1.67 12.28
C HIS A 73 -8.09 -1.47 11.12
N LYS A 74 -8.13 -2.43 10.20
CA LYS A 74 -8.91 -2.34 8.96
C LYS A 74 -10.39 -2.00 9.14
N ALA A 75 -10.99 -2.39 10.28
CA ALA A 75 -12.41 -2.13 10.53
C ALA A 75 -12.68 -0.67 10.93
N THR A 76 -11.67 0.05 11.46
CA THR A 76 -11.81 1.45 11.91
C THR A 76 -11.12 2.44 11.00
N THR A 77 -10.00 2.03 10.41
CA THR A 77 -9.17 2.89 9.55
C THR A 77 -9.01 2.32 8.13
N GLY A 78 -9.83 1.34 7.74
CA GLY A 78 -9.78 0.79 6.39
C GLY A 78 -10.23 1.79 5.31
N PRO A 79 -9.86 1.53 4.05
CA PRO A 79 -10.27 2.37 2.93
C PRO A 79 -11.79 2.44 2.79
N PHE A 80 -12.31 3.63 2.56
CA PHE A 80 -13.74 3.83 2.33
C PHE A 80 -14.09 3.61 0.85
N ILE A 81 -14.27 2.34 0.47
CA ILE A 81 -14.58 1.92 -0.91
C ILE A 81 -15.37 0.61 -0.88
N ASP A 82 -16.04 0.28 -1.97
CA ASP A 82 -16.71 -1.01 -2.15
C ASP A 82 -15.75 -2.17 -1.83
N GLY A 83 -16.18 -3.09 -0.98
CA GLY A 83 -15.37 -4.25 -0.57
C GLY A 83 -14.82 -5.10 -1.72
N LYS A 84 -15.47 -5.05 -2.90
CA LYS A 84 -14.97 -5.71 -4.11
C LYS A 84 -13.73 -5.01 -4.70
N LYS A 85 -13.55 -3.74 -4.39
CA LYS A 85 -12.45 -2.91 -4.88
C LYS A 85 -11.28 -2.80 -3.90
N GLN A 86 -11.26 -3.59 -2.84
CA GLN A 86 -10.16 -3.57 -1.87
C GLN A 86 -9.70 -4.97 -1.47
N GLU A 87 -8.42 -5.08 -1.21
CA GLU A 87 -7.78 -6.16 -0.48
C GLU A 87 -6.89 -5.55 0.61
N ILE A 88 -6.95 -6.14 1.81
CA ILE A 88 -6.13 -5.68 2.94
C ILE A 88 -5.26 -6.83 3.43
N VAL A 89 -3.96 -6.61 3.40
CA VAL A 89 -2.96 -7.52 3.98
C VAL A 89 -2.60 -7.00 5.36
N THR A 90 -2.80 -7.82 6.39
CA THR A 90 -2.58 -7.43 7.78
C THR A 90 -2.28 -8.64 8.66
N ARG A 91 -1.71 -8.41 9.82
CA ARG A 91 -1.50 -9.38 10.88
C ARG A 91 -2.40 -9.11 12.08
N ASN A 92 -2.94 -10.16 12.65
CA ASN A 92 -3.74 -10.09 13.88
C ASN A 92 -2.85 -10.46 15.08
N TYR A 93 -2.13 -9.48 15.59
CA TYR A 93 -1.42 -9.64 16.87
C TYR A 93 -2.32 -9.27 18.04
N SER A 94 -2.02 -9.78 19.21
CA SER A 94 -2.76 -9.46 20.46
C SER A 94 -2.73 -7.97 20.80
N CYS A 95 -1.72 -7.24 20.33
CA CYS A 95 -1.57 -5.80 20.45
C CYS A 95 -2.27 -4.99 19.34
N SER A 96 -2.93 -5.65 18.38
CA SER A 96 -3.68 -4.95 17.32
C SER A 96 -5.13 -4.68 17.71
N PRO A 97 -5.68 -3.47 17.47
CA PRO A 97 -4.98 -2.28 16.98
C PRO A 97 -3.98 -1.76 18.00
N CYS A 98 -2.85 -1.23 17.52
CA CYS A 98 -1.83 -0.66 18.38
C CYS A 98 -2.39 0.55 19.14
N LYS A 99 -2.42 0.45 20.47
CA LYS A 99 -3.17 1.41 21.29
C LYS A 99 -2.46 2.73 21.48
N GLN A 100 -1.14 2.80 21.27
CA GLN A 100 -0.43 4.07 21.42
C GLN A 100 1.03 3.94 21.00
N ARG A 101 2.01 4.48 21.47
CA ARG A 101 3.46 4.41 21.37
C ARG A 101 3.96 3.47 20.24
N PHE A 102 3.52 3.78 19.02
CA PHE A 102 3.91 2.99 17.86
C PHE A 102 5.39 2.62 17.94
N PHE A 103 5.66 1.31 17.99
CA PHE A 103 7.00 0.73 17.98
C PHE A 103 7.82 0.86 19.29
N GLU A 104 7.49 1.71 20.22
CA GLU A 104 8.22 1.82 21.48
C GLU A 104 8.02 0.59 22.39
N GLU A 105 6.79 0.07 22.42
CA GLU A 105 6.41 -1.09 23.24
C GLU A 105 6.51 -2.43 22.47
N CYS A 106 6.94 -2.42 21.22
CA CYS A 106 7.13 -3.63 20.46
C CYS A 106 8.26 -4.47 21.04
N GLU A 107 8.01 -5.76 21.28
CA GLU A 107 9.06 -6.70 21.58
C GLU A 107 10.01 -6.88 20.39
N ALA A 108 11.25 -7.27 20.67
CA ALA A 108 12.21 -7.61 19.62
C ALA A 108 11.68 -8.83 18.86
N SER A 109 11.62 -8.75 17.54
CA SER A 109 11.24 -9.86 16.68
C SER A 109 12.42 -10.31 15.83
N LEU A 110 12.27 -11.46 15.17
CA LEU A 110 13.27 -11.98 14.24
C LEU A 110 13.44 -11.09 12.99
N TYR A 111 12.45 -10.28 12.70
CA TYR A 111 12.43 -9.45 11.49
C TYR A 111 12.88 -8.01 11.77
N SER A 112 12.50 -7.45 12.85
CA SER A 112 12.73 -6.12 13.39
C SER A 112 11.43 -5.56 13.97
N LYS A 113 11.43 -4.34 14.39
CA LYS A 113 10.20 -3.63 14.80
C LYS A 113 9.75 -2.71 13.66
N PRO A 114 8.46 -2.68 13.35
CA PRO A 114 7.35 -3.41 13.97
C PRO A 114 7.08 -4.75 13.26
N GLU A 115 6.97 -5.81 14.02
CA GLU A 115 6.73 -7.15 13.47
C GLU A 115 5.42 -7.24 12.66
N CYS A 116 4.40 -6.47 13.04
CA CYS A 116 3.13 -6.43 12.32
C CYS A 116 3.25 -5.96 10.85
N LEU A 117 4.34 -5.27 10.49
CA LEU A 117 4.69 -4.92 9.12
C LEU A 117 5.76 -5.87 8.55
N GLU A 118 6.85 -6.07 9.30
CA GLU A 118 8.02 -6.83 8.83
C GLU A 118 7.70 -8.31 8.54
N SER A 119 6.71 -8.88 9.22
CA SER A 119 6.27 -10.26 8.95
C SER A 119 5.38 -10.41 7.73
N ILE A 120 4.93 -9.33 7.09
CA ILE A 120 4.15 -9.39 5.85
C ILE A 120 5.10 -9.67 4.68
N SER A 121 4.90 -10.80 4.02
CA SER A 121 5.73 -11.21 2.90
C SER A 121 5.27 -10.61 1.57
N VAL A 122 6.21 -10.48 0.64
CA VAL A 122 5.93 -10.09 -0.76
C VAL A 122 4.90 -11.03 -1.39
N LYS A 123 4.97 -12.33 -1.07
CA LYS A 123 4.03 -13.35 -1.57
C LYS A 123 2.58 -13.01 -1.18
N GLU A 124 2.34 -12.65 0.07
CA GLU A 124 0.98 -12.31 0.53
C GLU A 124 0.43 -11.06 -0.15
N VAL A 125 1.27 -10.06 -0.35
CA VAL A 125 0.87 -8.86 -1.10
C VAL A 125 0.59 -9.21 -2.56
N SER A 126 1.41 -10.03 -3.21
CA SER A 126 1.18 -10.50 -4.57
C SER A 126 -0.13 -11.29 -4.70
N GLU A 127 -0.42 -12.18 -3.76
CA GLU A 127 -1.69 -12.94 -3.74
C GLU A 127 -2.91 -12.01 -3.58
N ALA A 128 -2.80 -10.94 -2.80
CA ALA A 128 -3.85 -9.93 -2.67
C ALA A 128 -4.05 -9.16 -3.99
N VAL A 129 -2.96 -8.82 -4.68
CA VAL A 129 -3.00 -8.21 -6.02
C VAL A 129 -3.68 -9.15 -7.01
N ASP A 130 -3.29 -10.41 -7.07
CA ASP A 130 -3.89 -11.40 -7.99
C ASP A 130 -5.39 -11.58 -7.74
N LYS A 131 -5.81 -11.60 -6.48
CA LYS A 131 -7.23 -11.67 -6.10
C LYS A 131 -8.04 -10.50 -6.64
N ILE A 132 -7.57 -9.27 -6.42
CA ILE A 132 -8.31 -8.08 -6.87
C ILE A 132 -8.29 -7.94 -8.40
N VAL A 133 -7.14 -8.24 -9.03
CA VAL A 133 -6.99 -8.23 -10.50
C VAL A 133 -7.97 -9.21 -11.14
N LYS A 134 -8.02 -10.46 -10.64
CA LYS A 134 -8.94 -11.49 -11.13
C LYS A 134 -10.41 -11.11 -10.92
N ARG A 135 -10.74 -10.62 -9.73
CA ARG A 135 -12.12 -10.24 -9.36
C ARG A 135 -12.66 -9.09 -10.20
N LEU A 136 -11.85 -8.10 -10.49
CA LEU A 136 -12.25 -6.91 -11.25
C LEU A 136 -11.94 -7.01 -12.74
N GLY A 137 -11.21 -8.05 -13.16
CA GLY A 137 -10.80 -8.22 -14.55
C GLY A 137 -9.85 -7.11 -15.03
N LEU A 138 -8.95 -6.64 -14.14
CA LEU A 138 -7.98 -5.58 -14.47
C LEU A 138 -6.92 -6.10 -15.44
N PHE A 139 -6.27 -5.17 -16.15
CA PHE A 139 -5.17 -5.44 -17.10
C PHE A 139 -5.52 -6.39 -18.25
N LYS A 140 -6.81 -6.60 -18.54
CA LYS A 140 -7.20 -7.28 -19.77
C LYS A 140 -6.87 -6.37 -20.95
N LYS A 141 -6.00 -6.87 -21.84
CA LYS A 141 -5.75 -6.26 -23.14
C LYS A 141 -6.92 -6.51 -24.07
#